data_c5e427e836144b4ef4c5c2393d5c4285
#
_entry.id   c5e427e836144b4ef4c5c2393d5c4285
#
_cell.length_a   1.000
_cell.length_b   1.000
_cell.length_c   1.000
_cell.angle_alpha   90.00
_cell.angle_beta   90.00
_cell.angle_gamma   90.00
#
_symmetry.space_group_name_H-M   'P 1'
#
loop_
_entity.id
_entity.type
_entity.pdbx_description
1 polymer ?
#
loop_
_entity_poly.entity_id
_entity_poly.type
_entity_poly.pdbx_seq_one_letter_code
_entity_poly.pdbx_strand_id
1 'polypeptide(L)'
;MKIGVIGAGRLGICFALLAESAGHDVYVSDVRPSYVAQINAREIFSNEPDVEELLMESKHLRATTNNQDVIKSSDVIFTFVPTPSLDDGSYDCSLVDSVVCDLLRAPNLEGKKFIVGCTTNPGFVDKVDEKLEGRGISVFYSPEFVAQGTIIRDMKNADMILCGGRDDDGFEKIKAIYLSFMDSQVNFYPMSNTAAEITKIGINCFLTYKISYANMMGQILYNSGCGDEIKNILASIGADSRIGSKYLNYGLGFGGPCLPRDNRALGYYADQVGLKYSLPQVTDDFNEAHAEFIKNYCVESNKEELPFFIDSIGYKIGCDLVIESPRLRLVEDLLKDGHRVYVQEIDDVIEDYAEELDEDYGDNIKFVKARNEIHEKTWRIDL
;
A
#
# COMPACT_ATOMS: atom_id res chain seq x y z
N MET A 1 1.44 -22.89 16.49
CA MET A 1 0.81 -21.94 17.43
C MET A 1 -0.62 -21.68 17.00
N LYS A 2 -1.47 -21.15 17.88
CA LYS A 2 -2.82 -20.71 17.53
C LYS A 2 -2.79 -19.22 17.21
N ILE A 3 -3.02 -18.89 15.96
CA ILE A 3 -2.94 -17.53 15.43
C ILE A 3 -4.32 -17.03 15.08
N GLY A 4 -4.66 -15.84 15.55
CA GLY A 4 -5.87 -15.11 15.18
C GLY A 4 -5.54 -14.02 14.19
N VAL A 5 -6.41 -13.81 13.20
CA VAL A 5 -6.33 -12.70 12.27
C VAL A 5 -7.68 -11.99 12.24
N ILE A 6 -7.72 -10.75 12.71
CA ILE A 6 -8.91 -9.90 12.69
C ILE A 6 -8.80 -8.93 11.50
N GLY A 7 -9.74 -9.05 10.55
CA GLY A 7 -9.69 -8.39 9.25
C GLY A 7 -9.06 -9.30 8.19
N ALA A 8 -9.87 -10.18 7.57
CA ALA A 8 -9.44 -11.08 6.50
C ALA A 8 -9.50 -10.40 5.10
N GLY A 9 -9.23 -9.09 5.02
CA GLY A 9 -9.05 -8.39 3.74
C GLY A 9 -7.85 -8.92 2.95
N ARG A 10 -7.48 -8.26 1.82
CA ARG A 10 -6.38 -8.70 0.95
C ARG A 10 -5.12 -9.10 1.73
N LEU A 11 -4.66 -8.24 2.63
CA LEU A 11 -3.46 -8.49 3.44
C LEU A 11 -3.67 -9.60 4.48
N GLY A 12 -4.77 -9.52 5.22
CA GLY A 12 -5.05 -10.46 6.31
C GLY A 12 -5.25 -11.89 5.84
N ILE A 13 -5.90 -12.12 4.70
CA ILE A 13 -6.07 -13.47 4.15
C ILE A 13 -4.73 -14.04 3.65
N CYS A 14 -3.88 -13.23 2.99
CA CYS A 14 -2.56 -13.67 2.56
C CYS A 14 -1.68 -14.09 3.75
N PHE A 15 -1.64 -13.26 4.81
CA PHE A 15 -0.91 -13.59 6.03
C PHE A 15 -1.45 -14.86 6.69
N ALA A 16 -2.78 -14.99 6.80
CA ALA A 16 -3.43 -16.16 7.41
C ALA A 16 -3.09 -17.46 6.68
N LEU A 17 -3.11 -17.43 5.34
CA LEU A 17 -2.80 -18.60 4.51
C LEU A 17 -1.32 -18.97 4.61
N LEU A 18 -0.40 -18.00 4.63
CA LEU A 18 1.02 -18.26 4.83
C LEU A 18 1.30 -18.86 6.21
N ALA A 19 0.70 -18.32 7.26
CA ALA A 19 0.85 -18.85 8.61
C ALA A 19 0.27 -20.28 8.72
N GLU A 20 -0.87 -20.55 8.08
CA GLU A 20 -1.48 -21.87 8.08
C GLU A 20 -0.63 -22.88 7.29
N SER A 21 -0.14 -22.52 6.10
CA SER A 21 0.74 -23.37 5.29
C SER A 21 2.05 -23.73 6.01
N ALA A 22 2.51 -22.86 6.95
CA ALA A 22 3.64 -23.13 7.83
C ALA A 22 3.30 -24.03 9.05
N GLY A 23 2.08 -24.55 9.13
CA GLY A 23 1.64 -25.51 10.14
C GLY A 23 1.09 -24.88 11.43
N HIS A 24 0.59 -23.63 11.37
CA HIS A 24 -0.11 -23.01 12.49
C HIS A 24 -1.63 -23.28 12.40
N ASP A 25 -2.31 -23.31 13.56
CA ASP A 25 -3.77 -23.30 13.63
C ASP A 25 -4.26 -21.85 13.47
N VAL A 26 -4.95 -21.53 12.38
CA VAL A 26 -5.31 -20.14 12.07
C VAL A 26 -6.82 -19.92 12.14
N TYR A 27 -7.23 -18.88 12.87
CA TYR A 27 -8.60 -18.43 13.02
C TYR A 27 -8.70 -17.00 12.46
N VAL A 28 -9.61 -16.77 11.50
CA VAL A 28 -9.78 -15.45 10.91
C VAL A 28 -11.16 -14.89 11.16
N SER A 29 -11.29 -13.56 11.24
CA SER A 29 -12.59 -12.91 11.23
C SER A 29 -12.67 -11.81 10.18
N ASP A 30 -13.85 -11.66 9.59
CA ASP A 30 -14.21 -10.56 8.70
C ASP A 30 -15.67 -10.18 8.92
N VAL A 31 -15.99 -8.89 8.72
CA VAL A 31 -17.36 -8.37 8.92
C VAL A 31 -18.34 -8.82 7.84
N ARG A 32 -17.87 -9.32 6.70
CA ARG A 32 -18.67 -9.73 5.54
C ARG A 32 -19.10 -11.21 5.64
N PRO A 33 -20.38 -11.54 5.97
CA PRO A 33 -20.79 -12.93 6.14
C PRO A 33 -20.62 -13.81 4.88
N SER A 34 -20.90 -13.25 3.70
CA SER A 34 -20.71 -13.96 2.43
C SER A 34 -19.24 -14.35 2.18
N TYR A 35 -18.32 -13.41 2.44
CA TYR A 35 -16.90 -13.65 2.31
C TYR A 35 -16.39 -14.71 3.31
N VAL A 36 -16.84 -14.65 4.57
CA VAL A 36 -16.55 -15.67 5.57
C VAL A 36 -17.04 -17.05 5.13
N ALA A 37 -18.25 -17.13 4.54
CA ALA A 37 -18.78 -18.39 3.99
C ALA A 37 -17.91 -18.90 2.85
N GLN A 38 -17.48 -18.04 1.92
CA GLN A 38 -16.59 -18.38 0.80
C GLN A 38 -15.21 -18.89 1.31
N ILE A 39 -14.60 -18.23 2.30
CA ILE A 39 -13.35 -18.70 2.92
C ILE A 39 -13.52 -20.11 3.47
N ASN A 40 -14.60 -20.37 4.23
CA ASN A 40 -14.87 -21.69 4.80
C ASN A 40 -15.18 -22.75 3.74
N ALA A 41 -15.81 -22.37 2.62
CA ALA A 41 -16.05 -23.23 1.46
C ALA A 41 -14.79 -23.44 0.59
N ARG A 42 -13.72 -22.67 0.79
CA ARG A 42 -12.52 -22.64 -0.06
C ARG A 42 -12.79 -22.11 -1.48
N GLU A 43 -13.69 -21.15 -1.62
CA GLU A 43 -14.25 -20.66 -2.90
C GLU A 43 -14.17 -19.13 -3.00
N ILE A 44 -13.08 -18.49 -2.55
CA ILE A 44 -12.89 -17.06 -2.77
C ILE A 44 -12.28 -16.82 -4.15
N PHE A 45 -12.66 -15.71 -4.76
CA PHE A 45 -11.92 -15.10 -5.87
C PHE A 45 -10.95 -14.07 -5.35
N SER A 46 -9.71 -14.05 -5.86
CA SER A 46 -8.68 -13.12 -5.44
C SER A 46 -7.80 -12.66 -6.60
N ASN A 47 -7.60 -11.34 -6.73
CA ASN A 47 -6.62 -10.77 -7.66
C ASN A 47 -5.17 -10.88 -7.15
N GLU A 48 -4.96 -11.37 -5.91
CA GLU A 48 -3.61 -11.67 -5.42
C GLU A 48 -3.21 -13.10 -5.85
N PRO A 49 -2.08 -13.27 -6.53
CA PRO A 49 -1.57 -14.57 -6.91
C PRO A 49 -1.43 -15.53 -5.71
N ASP A 50 -1.58 -16.82 -5.95
CA ASP A 50 -1.40 -17.93 -5.01
C ASP A 50 -2.47 -18.02 -3.89
N VAL A 51 -3.36 -17.02 -3.73
CA VAL A 51 -4.37 -17.02 -2.64
C VAL A 51 -5.39 -18.15 -2.81
N GLU A 52 -5.91 -18.34 -4.02
CA GLU A 52 -6.92 -19.39 -4.30
C GLU A 52 -6.32 -20.79 -4.11
N GLU A 53 -5.09 -21.01 -4.60
CA GLU A 53 -4.38 -22.28 -4.47
C GLU A 53 -4.10 -22.61 -2.99
N LEU A 54 -3.50 -21.68 -2.23
CA LEU A 54 -3.24 -21.86 -0.81
C LEU A 54 -4.52 -22.08 -0.01
N LEU A 55 -5.63 -21.40 -0.38
CA LEU A 55 -6.90 -21.60 0.29
C LEU A 55 -7.50 -22.97 0.00
N MET A 56 -7.42 -23.47 -1.24
CA MET A 56 -7.88 -24.82 -1.59
C MET A 56 -7.09 -25.91 -0.84
N GLU A 57 -5.79 -25.70 -0.63
CA GLU A 57 -4.94 -26.63 0.11
C GLU A 57 -5.11 -26.53 1.64
N SER A 58 -5.69 -25.45 2.13
CA SER A 58 -5.86 -25.15 3.55
C SER A 58 -6.76 -26.15 4.25
N LYS A 59 -6.31 -26.71 5.39
CA LYS A 59 -7.01 -27.71 6.19
C LYS A 59 -7.49 -27.20 7.54
N HIS A 60 -6.78 -26.23 8.10
CA HIS A 60 -6.94 -25.76 9.49
C HIS A 60 -7.41 -24.31 9.60
N LEU A 61 -7.49 -23.55 8.50
CA LEU A 61 -8.03 -22.20 8.48
C LEU A 61 -9.54 -22.24 8.77
N ARG A 62 -9.99 -21.42 9.72
CA ARG A 62 -11.39 -21.25 10.11
C ARG A 62 -11.77 -19.78 10.12
N ALA A 63 -12.86 -19.43 9.43
CA ALA A 63 -13.35 -18.08 9.35
C ALA A 63 -14.67 -17.89 10.11
N THR A 64 -14.84 -16.75 10.75
CA THR A 64 -16.04 -16.35 11.50
C THR A 64 -16.33 -14.85 11.30
N THR A 65 -17.56 -14.43 11.58
CA THR A 65 -17.92 -13.00 11.64
C THR A 65 -17.76 -12.40 13.04
N ASN A 66 -17.33 -13.19 14.04
CA ASN A 66 -17.27 -12.81 15.42
C ASN A 66 -15.81 -12.76 15.94
N ASN A 67 -15.31 -11.59 16.21
CA ASN A 67 -13.96 -11.39 16.74
C ASN A 67 -13.73 -12.13 18.08
N GLN A 68 -14.78 -12.29 18.92
CA GLN A 68 -14.66 -13.00 20.20
C GLN A 68 -14.24 -14.46 20.03
N ASP A 69 -14.68 -15.13 18.94
CA ASP A 69 -14.29 -16.51 18.65
C ASP A 69 -12.80 -16.60 18.30
N VAL A 70 -12.29 -15.63 17.52
CA VAL A 70 -10.87 -15.52 17.18
C VAL A 70 -10.04 -15.23 18.43
N ILE A 71 -10.43 -14.21 19.23
CA ILE A 71 -9.73 -13.81 20.44
C ILE A 71 -9.64 -14.99 21.44
N LYS A 72 -10.73 -15.72 21.63
CA LYS A 72 -10.79 -16.89 22.53
C LYS A 72 -9.88 -18.02 22.06
N SER A 73 -9.83 -18.28 20.75
CA SER A 73 -9.19 -19.46 20.16
C SER A 73 -7.68 -19.30 19.92
N SER A 74 -7.15 -18.07 20.04
CA SER A 74 -5.79 -17.74 19.61
C SER A 74 -4.90 -17.30 20.78
N ASP A 75 -3.59 -17.58 20.66
CA ASP A 75 -2.56 -17.12 21.60
C ASP A 75 -1.90 -15.83 21.10
N VAL A 76 -1.80 -15.66 19.78
CA VAL A 76 -1.22 -14.52 19.08
C VAL A 76 -2.27 -13.99 18.10
N ILE A 77 -2.62 -12.71 18.20
CA ILE A 77 -3.73 -12.10 17.48
C ILE A 77 -3.20 -10.93 16.66
N PHE A 78 -3.26 -11.04 15.35
CA PHE A 78 -2.96 -9.95 14.41
C PHE A 78 -4.24 -9.22 14.00
N THR A 79 -4.15 -7.90 13.77
CA THR A 79 -5.23 -7.14 13.14
C THR A 79 -4.75 -6.45 11.88
N PHE A 80 -5.52 -6.61 10.79
CA PHE A 80 -5.29 -6.01 9.48
C PHE A 80 -6.56 -5.29 8.98
N VAL A 81 -7.15 -4.48 9.86
CA VAL A 81 -8.32 -3.67 9.49
C VAL A 81 -7.90 -2.39 8.75
N PRO A 82 -8.76 -1.82 7.90
CA PRO A 82 -8.46 -0.58 7.20
C PRO A 82 -8.19 0.59 8.15
N THR A 83 -7.23 1.44 7.77
CA THR A 83 -6.93 2.72 8.44
C THR A 83 -6.88 3.82 7.38
N PRO A 84 -8.04 4.31 6.90
CA PRO A 84 -8.08 5.33 5.84
C PRO A 84 -7.46 6.65 6.29
N SER A 85 -7.09 7.51 5.33
CA SER A 85 -6.62 8.85 5.62
C SER A 85 -7.78 9.77 6.01
N LEU A 86 -7.52 10.68 6.94
CA LEU A 86 -8.37 11.83 7.25
C LEU A 86 -7.91 13.06 6.45
N ASP A 87 -8.75 14.09 6.43
CA ASP A 87 -8.47 15.34 5.69
C ASP A 87 -7.22 16.09 6.20
N ASP A 88 -6.86 15.89 7.46
CA ASP A 88 -5.65 16.47 8.07
C ASP A 88 -4.37 15.68 7.75
N GLY A 89 -4.49 14.60 6.98
CA GLY A 89 -3.39 13.71 6.60
C GLY A 89 -3.13 12.57 7.58
N SER A 90 -3.73 12.58 8.77
CA SER A 90 -3.60 11.47 9.73
C SER A 90 -4.40 10.23 9.30
N TYR A 91 -4.22 9.11 10.01
CA TYR A 91 -5.01 7.90 9.80
C TYR A 91 -6.21 7.83 10.74
N ASP A 92 -7.37 7.43 10.22
CA ASP A 92 -8.49 6.98 11.02
C ASP A 92 -8.24 5.57 11.56
N CYS A 93 -7.92 5.48 12.84
CA CYS A 93 -7.67 4.22 13.54
C CYS A 93 -8.92 3.68 14.28
N SER A 94 -10.12 4.19 13.99
CA SER A 94 -11.38 3.82 14.68
C SER A 94 -11.70 2.32 14.59
N LEU A 95 -11.36 1.66 13.46
CA LEU A 95 -11.56 0.22 13.32
C LEU A 95 -10.59 -0.58 14.21
N VAL A 96 -9.36 -0.11 14.41
CA VAL A 96 -8.43 -0.72 15.39
C VAL A 96 -8.98 -0.53 16.80
N ASP A 97 -9.47 0.65 17.15
CA ASP A 97 -10.13 0.90 18.44
C ASP A 97 -11.36 -0.01 18.65
N SER A 98 -12.11 -0.31 17.61
CA SER A 98 -13.21 -1.28 17.68
C SER A 98 -12.72 -2.69 18.04
N VAL A 99 -11.61 -3.13 17.45
CA VAL A 99 -10.96 -4.41 17.80
C VAL A 99 -10.46 -4.38 19.26
N VAL A 100 -9.90 -3.27 19.71
CA VAL A 100 -9.49 -3.08 21.13
C VAL A 100 -10.70 -3.17 22.07
N CYS A 101 -11.85 -2.61 21.70
CA CYS A 101 -13.09 -2.78 22.46
C CYS A 101 -13.53 -4.25 22.56
N ASP A 102 -13.32 -5.04 21.49
CA ASP A 102 -13.61 -6.48 21.53
C ASP A 102 -12.63 -7.23 22.45
N LEU A 103 -11.35 -6.86 22.46
CA LEU A 103 -10.38 -7.39 23.43
C LEU A 103 -10.77 -7.05 24.87
N LEU A 104 -11.20 -5.82 25.14
CA LEU A 104 -11.64 -5.40 26.49
C LEU A 104 -12.86 -6.18 26.99
N ARG A 105 -13.74 -6.64 26.09
CA ARG A 105 -14.90 -7.48 26.42
C ARG A 105 -14.55 -8.96 26.61
N ALA A 106 -13.40 -9.41 26.13
CA ALA A 106 -13.00 -10.81 26.23
C ALA A 106 -12.72 -11.20 27.69
N PRO A 107 -13.14 -12.39 28.14
CA PRO A 107 -13.06 -12.76 29.56
C PRO A 107 -11.63 -13.06 30.02
N ASN A 108 -10.76 -13.50 29.15
CA ASN A 108 -9.38 -13.87 29.45
C ASN A 108 -8.43 -13.48 28.33
N LEU A 109 -7.46 -12.63 28.66
CA LEU A 109 -6.41 -12.21 27.75
C LEU A 109 -5.00 -12.58 28.26
N GLU A 110 -4.91 -13.28 29.39
CA GLU A 110 -3.64 -13.58 30.06
C GLU A 110 -2.68 -14.34 29.14
N GLY A 111 -1.47 -13.80 28.99
CA GLY A 111 -0.39 -14.36 28.18
C GLY A 111 -0.55 -14.22 26.67
N LYS A 112 -1.68 -13.65 26.18
CA LYS A 112 -1.90 -13.41 24.75
C LYS A 112 -1.03 -12.25 24.24
N LYS A 113 -0.78 -12.24 22.92
CA LYS A 113 -0.09 -11.17 22.21
C LYS A 113 -1.05 -10.56 21.19
N PHE A 114 -1.19 -9.24 21.21
CA PHE A 114 -1.98 -8.50 20.22
C PHE A 114 -1.05 -7.68 19.33
N ILE A 115 -1.13 -7.90 18.04
CA ILE A 115 -0.26 -7.28 17.04
C ILE A 115 -1.11 -6.41 16.11
N VAL A 116 -0.82 -5.11 16.10
CA VAL A 116 -1.37 -4.18 15.13
C VAL A 116 -0.51 -4.27 13.86
N GLY A 117 -1.05 -4.84 12.78
CA GLY A 117 -0.39 -5.06 11.51
C GLY A 117 -0.73 -4.03 10.43
N CYS A 118 -1.72 -3.17 10.67
CA CYS A 118 -2.08 -2.07 9.79
C CYS A 118 -1.28 -0.80 10.12
N THR A 119 -1.15 0.12 9.14
CA THR A 119 -0.44 1.39 9.35
C THR A 119 -1.25 2.31 10.26
N THR A 120 -0.61 2.87 11.28
CA THR A 120 -1.23 3.73 12.29
C THR A 120 -0.45 5.03 12.48
N ASN A 121 -1.08 6.01 13.14
CA ASN A 121 -0.40 7.25 13.53
C ASN A 121 0.67 6.95 14.59
N PRO A 122 1.89 7.53 14.52
CA PRO A 122 2.91 7.33 15.54
C PRO A 122 2.40 7.66 16.96
N GLY A 123 2.61 6.72 17.89
CA GLY A 123 2.12 6.78 19.27
C GLY A 123 0.70 6.24 19.46
N PHE A 124 0.02 5.76 18.41
CA PHE A 124 -1.30 5.16 18.55
C PHE A 124 -1.25 3.80 19.26
N VAL A 125 -0.28 2.95 18.91
CA VAL A 125 -0.16 1.60 19.49
C VAL A 125 0.25 1.66 20.98
N ASP A 126 1.01 2.67 21.40
CA ASP A 126 1.26 2.90 22.82
C ASP A 126 -0.03 3.25 23.58
N LYS A 127 -0.96 4.02 22.99
CA LYS A 127 -2.29 4.27 23.57
C LYS A 127 -3.15 3.01 23.65
N VAL A 128 -3.01 2.10 22.69
CA VAL A 128 -3.67 0.77 22.72
C VAL A 128 -3.10 -0.07 23.89
N ASP A 129 -1.77 -0.07 24.07
CA ASP A 129 -1.11 -0.76 25.19
C ASP A 129 -1.61 -0.23 26.54
N GLU A 130 -1.70 1.11 26.70
CA GLU A 130 -2.28 1.75 27.89
C GLU A 130 -3.75 1.34 28.15
N LYS A 131 -4.60 1.29 27.09
CA LYS A 131 -6.01 0.85 27.20
C LYS A 131 -6.14 -0.61 27.69
N LEU A 132 -5.18 -1.46 27.35
CA LEU A 132 -5.18 -2.89 27.68
C LEU A 132 -4.34 -3.20 28.94
N GLU A 133 -3.78 -2.17 29.60
CA GLU A 133 -3.00 -2.35 30.84
C GLU A 133 -3.78 -3.13 31.89
N GLY A 134 -3.10 -4.04 32.58
CA GLY A 134 -3.70 -4.91 33.61
C GLY A 134 -4.57 -6.05 33.08
N ARG A 135 -4.71 -6.22 31.75
CA ARG A 135 -5.49 -7.33 31.16
C ARG A 135 -4.65 -8.58 30.89
N GLY A 136 -3.33 -8.55 31.14
CA GLY A 136 -2.42 -9.67 30.95
C GLY A 136 -2.06 -9.97 29.48
N ILE A 137 -2.37 -9.06 28.56
CA ILE A 137 -2.01 -9.11 27.14
C ILE A 137 -0.89 -8.13 26.85
N SER A 138 0.06 -8.50 26.00
CA SER A 138 1.12 -7.60 25.51
C SER A 138 0.76 -7.09 24.11
N VAL A 139 1.01 -5.82 23.85
CA VAL A 139 0.66 -5.14 22.59
C VAL A 139 1.92 -4.87 21.75
N PHE A 140 1.82 -5.16 20.46
CA PHE A 140 2.90 -5.00 19.48
C PHE A 140 2.42 -4.28 18.23
N TYR A 141 3.37 -3.69 17.52
CA TYR A 141 3.19 -3.16 16.17
C TYR A 141 4.08 -3.94 15.21
N SER A 142 3.51 -4.58 14.19
CA SER A 142 4.31 -5.28 13.18
C SER A 142 3.66 -5.14 11.81
N PRO A 143 3.98 -4.05 11.08
CA PRO A 143 3.38 -3.74 9.79
C PRO A 143 4.06 -4.51 8.65
N GLU A 144 3.33 -4.70 7.55
CA GLU A 144 3.85 -5.32 6.34
C GLU A 144 4.45 -4.31 5.36
N PHE A 145 5.44 -4.76 4.58
CA PHE A 145 6.10 -4.00 3.51
C PHE A 145 5.88 -4.70 2.17
N VAL A 146 4.64 -4.73 1.72
CA VAL A 146 4.20 -5.46 0.54
C VAL A 146 3.55 -4.55 -0.49
N ALA A 147 3.57 -4.95 -1.76
CA ALA A 147 2.82 -4.31 -2.82
C ALA A 147 1.61 -5.17 -3.21
N GLN A 148 0.49 -4.53 -3.51
CA GLN A 148 -0.69 -5.23 -4.05
C GLN A 148 -0.35 -5.88 -5.40
N GLY A 149 -0.90 -7.07 -5.63
CA GLY A 149 -0.58 -7.96 -6.74
C GLY A 149 0.66 -8.84 -6.50
N THR A 150 1.32 -8.72 -5.33
CA THR A 150 2.51 -9.53 -4.99
C THR A 150 2.64 -9.81 -3.49
N ILE A 151 1.55 -9.70 -2.73
CA ILE A 151 1.57 -9.74 -1.25
C ILE A 151 2.23 -11.04 -0.73
N ILE A 152 1.81 -12.19 -1.21
CA ILE A 152 2.34 -13.49 -0.76
C ILE A 152 3.84 -13.61 -1.07
N ARG A 153 4.24 -13.26 -2.29
CA ARG A 153 5.65 -13.27 -2.69
C ARG A 153 6.49 -12.32 -1.83
N ASP A 154 5.99 -11.10 -1.61
CA ASP A 154 6.72 -10.08 -0.88
C ASP A 154 6.83 -10.42 0.61
N MET A 155 5.82 -11.06 1.22
CA MET A 155 5.89 -11.60 2.60
C MET A 155 6.91 -12.73 2.73
N LYS A 156 6.96 -13.66 1.76
CA LYS A 156 7.95 -14.75 1.75
C LYS A 156 9.38 -14.24 1.57
N ASN A 157 9.55 -13.15 0.84
CA ASN A 157 10.86 -12.58 0.48
C ASN A 157 11.08 -11.17 1.08
N ALA A 158 10.54 -10.91 2.26
CA ALA A 158 10.69 -9.61 2.90
C ALA A 158 12.17 -9.29 3.19
N ASP A 159 12.55 -8.02 3.06
CA ASP A 159 13.91 -7.55 3.37
C ASP A 159 14.18 -7.54 4.88
N MET A 160 13.13 -7.44 5.72
CA MET A 160 13.23 -7.37 7.19
C MET A 160 11.89 -7.68 7.86
N ILE A 161 11.96 -7.95 9.17
CA ILE A 161 10.80 -7.94 10.08
C ILE A 161 10.94 -6.74 11.01
N LEU A 162 10.01 -5.80 10.96
CA LEU A 162 9.92 -4.66 11.87
C LEU A 162 8.92 -4.98 12.98
N CYS A 163 9.32 -4.82 14.24
CA CYS A 163 8.43 -5.09 15.35
C CYS A 163 8.59 -4.07 16.49
N GLY A 164 7.50 -3.38 16.80
CA GLY A 164 7.37 -2.53 17.99
C GLY A 164 6.83 -3.32 19.17
N GLY A 165 7.26 -3.00 20.39
CA GLY A 165 6.78 -3.65 21.60
C GLY A 165 7.72 -3.46 22.80
N ARG A 166 7.42 -4.20 23.89
CA ARG A 166 8.19 -4.12 25.14
C ARG A 166 8.44 -5.50 25.80
N ASP A 167 7.97 -6.59 25.18
CA ASP A 167 7.97 -7.93 25.75
C ASP A 167 8.82 -8.88 24.88
N ASP A 168 9.93 -9.36 25.44
CA ASP A 168 10.89 -10.22 24.74
C ASP A 168 10.27 -11.56 24.29
N ASP A 169 9.38 -12.17 25.09
CA ASP A 169 8.66 -13.40 24.72
C ASP A 169 7.78 -13.18 23.48
N GLY A 170 7.13 -12.01 23.42
CA GLY A 170 6.34 -11.64 22.27
C GLY A 170 7.19 -11.39 21.02
N PHE A 171 8.31 -10.72 21.14
CA PHE A 171 9.24 -10.54 20.02
C PHE A 171 9.70 -11.88 19.43
N GLU A 172 10.10 -12.84 20.28
CA GLU A 172 10.52 -14.15 19.79
C GLU A 172 9.37 -14.93 19.14
N LYS A 173 8.15 -14.86 19.67
CA LYS A 173 6.97 -15.49 19.06
C LYS A 173 6.64 -14.90 17.70
N ILE A 174 6.61 -13.56 17.59
CA ILE A 174 6.32 -12.86 16.32
C ILE A 174 7.40 -13.21 15.30
N LYS A 175 8.66 -13.10 15.65
CA LYS A 175 9.78 -13.48 14.79
C LYS A 175 9.67 -14.94 14.31
N ALA A 176 9.33 -15.87 15.20
CA ALA A 176 9.18 -17.28 14.85
C ALA A 176 8.02 -17.50 13.87
N ILE A 177 6.91 -16.77 14.00
CA ILE A 177 5.78 -16.84 13.07
C ILE A 177 6.23 -16.40 11.66
N TYR A 178 6.86 -15.23 11.54
CA TYR A 178 7.31 -14.73 10.23
C TYR A 178 8.34 -15.67 9.59
N LEU A 179 9.37 -16.08 10.34
CA LEU A 179 10.42 -16.97 9.83
C LEU A 179 9.89 -18.37 9.44
N SER A 180 8.71 -18.77 9.92
CA SER A 180 8.14 -20.07 9.58
C SER A 180 7.66 -20.18 8.13
N PHE A 181 7.33 -19.04 7.48
CA PHE A 181 6.86 -18.99 6.09
C PHE A 181 7.76 -18.18 5.15
N MET A 182 8.82 -17.53 5.66
CA MET A 182 9.78 -16.81 4.84
C MET A 182 10.76 -17.75 4.15
N ASP A 183 11.14 -17.43 2.90
CA ASP A 183 12.05 -18.22 2.10
C ASP A 183 13.54 -18.06 2.54
N SER A 184 13.83 -16.99 3.30
CA SER A 184 15.19 -16.67 3.75
C SER A 184 15.20 -16.14 5.18
N GLN A 185 16.36 -16.22 5.83
CA GLN A 185 16.61 -15.55 7.11
C GLN A 185 16.77 -14.06 6.87
N VAL A 186 15.99 -13.26 7.59
CA VAL A 186 16.01 -11.80 7.50
C VAL A 186 16.33 -11.16 8.85
N ASN A 187 16.76 -9.91 8.83
CA ASN A 187 17.00 -9.16 10.05
C ASN A 187 15.69 -8.85 10.76
N PHE A 188 15.68 -9.06 12.07
CA PHE A 188 14.59 -8.66 12.96
C PHE A 188 14.96 -7.38 13.68
N TYR A 189 14.10 -6.35 13.59
CA TYR A 189 14.33 -5.04 14.17
C TYR A 189 13.31 -4.76 15.30
N PRO A 190 13.62 -5.16 16.55
CA PRO A 190 12.79 -4.83 17.70
C PRO A 190 13.02 -3.38 18.12
N MET A 191 11.94 -2.67 18.47
CA MET A 191 11.99 -1.30 18.97
C MET A 191 10.72 -0.96 19.76
N SER A 192 10.55 0.28 20.23
CA SER A 192 9.28 0.73 20.81
C SER A 192 8.19 0.82 19.75
N ASN A 193 6.91 0.73 20.14
CA ASN A 193 5.79 0.83 19.21
C ASN A 193 5.84 2.13 18.38
N THR A 194 5.95 3.28 19.03
CA THR A 194 6.05 4.58 18.36
C THR A 194 7.23 4.65 17.38
N ALA A 195 8.41 4.09 17.73
CA ALA A 195 9.55 4.06 16.82
C ALA A 195 9.28 3.18 15.58
N ALA A 196 8.61 2.06 15.76
CA ALA A 196 8.23 1.19 14.64
C ALA A 196 7.15 1.82 13.74
N GLU A 197 6.18 2.53 14.31
CA GLU A 197 5.19 3.32 13.54
C GLU A 197 5.89 4.39 12.68
N ILE A 198 6.82 5.15 13.27
CA ILE A 198 7.60 6.15 12.52
C ILE A 198 8.45 5.47 11.42
N THR A 199 9.09 4.34 11.73
CA THR A 199 9.92 3.61 10.77
C THR A 199 9.10 3.15 9.58
N LYS A 200 7.89 2.62 9.81
CA LYS A 200 7.00 2.15 8.74
C LYS A 200 6.69 3.25 7.72
N ILE A 201 6.18 4.38 8.19
CA ILE A 201 5.83 5.49 7.29
C ILE A 201 7.08 6.19 6.73
N GLY A 202 8.16 6.26 7.52
CA GLY A 202 9.44 6.85 7.11
C GLY A 202 10.08 6.14 5.92
N ILE A 203 9.94 4.82 5.79
CA ILE A 203 10.43 4.07 4.62
C ILE A 203 9.68 4.52 3.36
N ASN A 204 8.35 4.57 3.39
CA ASN A 204 7.56 5.02 2.25
C ASN A 204 7.87 6.49 1.89
N CYS A 205 8.05 7.36 2.88
CA CYS A 205 8.46 8.75 2.64
C CYS A 205 9.85 8.84 2.02
N PHE A 206 10.78 7.98 2.39
CA PHE A 206 12.10 7.96 1.75
C PHE A 206 12.01 7.55 0.27
N LEU A 207 11.08 6.64 -0.08
CA LEU A 207 10.81 6.30 -1.48
C LEU A 207 10.23 7.49 -2.25
N THR A 208 9.28 8.24 -1.66
CA THR A 208 8.73 9.47 -2.29
C THR A 208 9.82 10.52 -2.52
N TYR A 209 10.78 10.67 -1.60
CA TYR A 209 11.92 11.58 -1.78
C TYR A 209 12.80 11.17 -2.96
N LYS A 210 13.08 9.86 -3.12
CA LYS A 210 13.87 9.37 -4.26
C LYS A 210 13.15 9.61 -5.59
N ILE A 211 11.84 9.35 -5.65
CA ILE A 211 11.03 9.60 -6.85
C ILE A 211 11.01 11.10 -7.18
N SER A 212 10.73 11.95 -6.19
CA SER A 212 10.70 13.41 -6.39
C SER A 212 12.07 13.96 -6.77
N TYR A 213 13.15 13.43 -6.19
CA TYR A 213 14.50 13.81 -6.59
C TYR A 213 14.78 13.44 -8.06
N ALA A 214 14.42 12.24 -8.49
CA ALA A 214 14.59 11.80 -9.86
C ALA A 214 13.80 12.69 -10.85
N ASN A 215 12.56 13.01 -10.48
CA ASN A 215 11.70 13.89 -11.28
C ASN A 215 12.22 15.33 -11.33
N MET A 216 12.71 15.87 -10.22
CA MET A 216 13.36 17.18 -10.18
C MET A 216 14.60 17.22 -11.09
N MET A 217 15.44 16.19 -11.03
CA MET A 217 16.60 16.07 -11.92
C MET A 217 16.18 16.01 -13.38
N GLY A 218 15.12 15.27 -13.69
CA GLY A 218 14.56 15.21 -15.04
C GLY A 218 14.10 16.58 -15.55
N GLN A 219 13.38 17.36 -14.74
CA GLN A 219 12.97 18.72 -15.09
C GLN A 219 14.18 19.65 -15.33
N ILE A 220 15.19 19.58 -14.45
CA ILE A 220 16.45 20.35 -14.61
C ILE A 220 17.12 20.02 -15.95
N LEU A 221 17.26 18.73 -16.25
CA LEU A 221 17.91 18.27 -17.47
C LEU A 221 17.13 18.66 -18.73
N TYR A 222 15.80 18.54 -18.69
CA TYR A 222 14.94 18.98 -19.77
C TYR A 222 15.12 20.49 -20.04
N ASN A 223 15.03 21.32 -19.01
CA ASN A 223 15.19 22.77 -19.11
C ASN A 223 16.64 23.19 -19.50
N SER A 224 17.61 22.30 -19.31
CA SER A 224 19.02 22.51 -19.71
C SER A 224 19.34 22.00 -21.11
N GLY A 225 18.36 21.47 -21.85
CA GLY A 225 18.58 20.89 -23.18
C GLY A 225 19.24 19.51 -23.15
N CYS A 226 19.28 18.84 -21.99
CA CYS A 226 19.88 17.50 -21.81
C CYS A 226 18.81 16.43 -21.54
N GLY A 227 17.56 16.65 -21.97
CA GLY A 227 16.43 15.74 -21.70
C GLY A 227 16.66 14.30 -22.19
N ASP A 228 17.30 14.12 -23.33
CA ASP A 228 17.62 12.82 -23.91
C ASP A 228 18.59 11.99 -23.05
N GLU A 229 19.30 12.62 -22.09
CA GLU A 229 20.29 11.98 -21.23
C GLU A 229 19.75 11.63 -19.82
N ILE A 230 18.50 11.95 -19.53
CA ILE A 230 17.89 11.75 -18.18
C ILE A 230 18.15 10.34 -17.66
N LYS A 231 17.89 9.32 -18.46
CA LYS A 231 18.05 7.91 -18.07
C LYS A 231 19.51 7.58 -17.71
N ASN A 232 20.47 8.06 -18.50
CA ASN A 232 21.90 7.80 -18.27
C ASN A 232 22.40 8.52 -17.03
N ILE A 233 21.95 9.76 -16.82
CA ILE A 233 22.34 10.57 -15.65
C ILE A 233 21.79 9.97 -14.36
N LEU A 234 20.51 9.59 -14.32
CA LEU A 234 19.92 8.94 -13.15
C LEU A 234 20.56 7.56 -12.89
N ALA A 235 20.87 6.80 -13.94
CA ALA A 235 21.58 5.53 -13.78
C ALA A 235 22.99 5.76 -13.19
N SER A 236 23.72 6.81 -13.61
CA SER A 236 25.04 7.12 -13.07
C SER A 236 24.99 7.57 -11.62
N ILE A 237 23.99 8.37 -11.23
CA ILE A 237 23.74 8.74 -9.84
C ILE A 237 23.41 7.50 -8.98
N GLY A 238 22.53 6.64 -9.50
CA GLY A 238 22.12 5.39 -8.84
C GLY A 238 23.23 4.33 -8.75
N ALA A 239 24.29 4.44 -9.55
CA ALA A 239 25.45 3.55 -9.48
C ALA A 239 26.34 3.82 -8.25
N ASP A 240 26.24 5.01 -7.63
CA ASP A 240 26.91 5.26 -6.34
C ASP A 240 26.27 4.36 -5.26
N SER A 241 27.11 3.52 -4.62
CA SER A 241 26.67 2.54 -3.60
C SER A 241 25.99 3.19 -2.38
N ARG A 242 26.22 4.48 -2.14
CA ARG A 242 25.59 5.25 -1.06
C ARG A 242 24.16 5.66 -1.39
N ILE A 243 23.77 5.62 -2.68
CA ILE A 243 22.46 6.07 -3.20
C ILE A 243 21.61 4.86 -3.62
N GLY A 244 22.13 4.04 -4.54
CA GLY A 244 21.41 2.90 -5.11
C GLY A 244 20.35 3.29 -6.14
N SER A 245 20.08 2.42 -7.11
CA SER A 245 19.22 2.70 -8.27
C SER A 245 17.72 2.54 -8.03
N LYS A 246 17.32 1.79 -6.98
CA LYS A 246 15.88 1.55 -6.70
C LYS A 246 15.14 2.87 -6.46
N TYR A 247 13.98 3.04 -7.11
CA TYR A 247 13.12 4.23 -7.05
C TYR A 247 13.76 5.54 -7.58
N LEU A 248 14.83 5.45 -8.36
CA LEU A 248 15.52 6.58 -8.94
C LEU A 248 15.29 6.63 -10.47
N ASN A 249 14.02 6.71 -10.86
CA ASN A 249 13.58 6.80 -12.24
C ASN A 249 12.74 8.05 -12.46
N TYR A 250 12.93 8.71 -13.61
CA TYR A 250 12.06 9.80 -14.06
C TYR A 250 10.73 9.23 -14.54
N GLY A 251 9.62 9.90 -14.22
CA GLY A 251 8.28 9.48 -14.62
C GLY A 251 7.19 10.42 -14.09
N LEU A 252 5.95 9.88 -13.99
CA LEU A 252 4.75 10.65 -13.68
C LEU A 252 4.64 11.15 -12.22
N GLY A 253 5.52 10.75 -11.33
CA GLY A 253 5.42 11.03 -9.91
C GLY A 253 5.04 9.80 -9.08
N PHE A 254 4.81 10.00 -7.78
CA PHE A 254 4.34 8.93 -6.92
C PHE A 254 2.83 9.03 -6.72
N GLY A 255 2.21 7.87 -6.54
CA GLY A 255 0.77 7.70 -6.34
C GLY A 255 0.45 6.38 -5.68
N GLY A 256 -0.80 5.95 -5.80
CA GLY A 256 -1.32 4.72 -5.25
C GLY A 256 -1.71 4.81 -3.77
N PRO A 257 -2.23 3.72 -3.20
CA PRO A 257 -2.89 3.73 -1.89
C PRO A 257 -1.96 3.95 -0.70
N CYS A 258 -0.65 3.94 -0.87
CA CYS A 258 0.31 3.96 0.24
C CYS A 258 1.22 5.20 0.25
N LEU A 259 1.91 5.50 -0.85
CA LEU A 259 2.96 6.52 -0.86
C LEU A 259 2.44 7.92 -0.54
N PRO A 260 1.36 8.44 -1.17
CA PRO A 260 0.87 9.77 -0.87
C PRO A 260 0.35 9.90 0.56
N ARG A 261 -0.44 8.93 1.02
CA ARG A 261 -1.04 8.98 2.35
C ARG A 261 0.01 8.86 3.47
N ASP A 262 1.01 7.99 3.32
CA ASP A 262 2.08 7.83 4.33
C ASP A 262 2.97 9.08 4.36
N ASN A 263 3.15 9.74 3.21
CA ASN A 263 3.86 11.02 3.09
C ASN A 263 3.11 12.12 3.88
N ARG A 264 1.80 12.27 3.67
CA ARG A 264 0.96 13.22 4.42
C ARG A 264 0.93 12.90 5.92
N ALA A 265 0.83 11.64 6.30
CA ALA A 265 0.81 11.22 7.71
C ALA A 265 2.12 11.52 8.45
N LEU A 266 3.28 11.35 7.78
CA LEU A 266 4.55 11.75 8.39
C LEU A 266 4.67 13.26 8.48
N GLY A 267 4.17 14.01 7.50
CA GLY A 267 4.08 15.48 7.54
C GLY A 267 3.24 15.97 8.72
N TYR A 268 2.03 15.42 8.86
CA TYR A 268 1.15 15.70 10.00
C TYR A 268 1.84 15.42 11.34
N TYR A 269 2.46 14.25 11.49
CA TYR A 269 3.16 13.91 12.74
C TYR A 269 4.36 14.81 13.01
N ALA A 270 5.11 15.21 11.98
CA ALA A 270 6.22 16.15 12.12
C ALA A 270 5.77 17.50 12.71
N ASP A 271 4.61 18.00 12.28
CA ASP A 271 4.00 19.22 12.84
C ASP A 271 3.59 19.03 14.31
N GLN A 272 3.00 17.86 14.66
CA GLN A 272 2.60 17.54 16.03
C GLN A 272 3.79 17.51 17.00
N VAL A 273 4.98 17.11 16.55
CA VAL A 273 6.20 17.13 17.37
C VAL A 273 7.00 18.43 17.24
N GLY A 274 6.44 19.44 16.55
CA GLY A 274 7.01 20.78 16.46
C GLY A 274 8.15 20.94 15.48
N LEU A 275 8.26 20.09 14.44
CA LEU A 275 9.27 20.23 13.40
C LEU A 275 8.94 21.41 12.48
N LYS A 276 9.86 22.38 12.36
CA LYS A 276 9.63 23.62 11.59
C LYS A 276 9.58 23.40 10.07
N TYR A 277 10.34 22.44 9.56
CA TYR A 277 10.43 22.13 8.12
C TYR A 277 10.17 20.65 7.92
N SER A 278 9.14 20.34 7.17
CA SER A 278 8.71 18.98 6.87
C SER A 278 9.06 18.61 5.43
N LEU A 279 10.00 17.67 5.23
CA LEU A 279 10.32 17.16 3.90
C LEU A 279 9.13 16.46 3.24
N PRO A 280 8.30 15.69 3.95
CA PRO A 280 7.08 15.11 3.37
C PRO A 280 6.19 16.14 2.69
N GLN A 281 5.94 17.29 3.33
CA GLN A 281 5.12 18.35 2.75
C GLN A 281 5.74 18.93 1.47
N VAL A 282 7.03 19.25 1.50
CA VAL A 282 7.73 19.78 0.31
C VAL A 282 7.71 18.75 -0.84
N THR A 283 7.78 17.48 -0.51
CA THR A 283 7.74 16.39 -1.49
C THR A 283 6.36 16.24 -2.12
N ASP A 284 5.31 16.40 -1.32
CA ASP A 284 3.92 16.39 -1.78
C ASP A 284 3.63 17.59 -2.71
N ASP A 285 4.01 18.80 -2.28
CA ASP A 285 3.90 20.03 -3.09
C ASP A 285 4.66 19.89 -4.42
N PHE A 286 5.86 19.29 -4.39
CA PHE A 286 6.64 19.04 -5.60
C PHE A 286 5.96 18.02 -6.51
N ASN A 287 5.36 16.96 -5.98
CA ASN A 287 4.66 15.95 -6.77
C ASN A 287 3.47 16.56 -7.52
N GLU A 288 2.73 17.47 -6.89
CA GLU A 288 1.67 18.26 -7.51
C GLU A 288 2.18 19.14 -8.66
N ALA A 289 3.24 19.92 -8.40
CA ALA A 289 3.86 20.79 -9.41
C ALA A 289 4.47 19.97 -10.57
N HIS A 290 4.96 18.76 -10.27
CA HIS A 290 5.49 17.86 -11.30
C HIS A 290 4.40 17.32 -12.23
N ALA A 291 3.21 17.01 -11.71
CA ALA A 291 2.09 16.60 -12.55
C ALA A 291 1.69 17.68 -13.56
N GLU A 292 1.66 18.95 -13.15
CA GLU A 292 1.43 20.07 -14.06
C GLU A 292 2.56 20.21 -15.10
N PHE A 293 3.82 20.08 -14.69
CA PHE A 293 4.96 20.07 -15.61
C PHE A 293 4.82 18.97 -16.67
N ILE A 294 4.46 17.75 -16.28
CA ILE A 294 4.28 16.62 -17.21
C ILE A 294 3.16 16.90 -18.20
N LYS A 295 2.00 17.41 -17.75
CA LYS A 295 0.89 17.78 -18.64
C LYS A 295 1.38 18.79 -19.70
N ASN A 296 2.03 19.87 -19.26
CA ASN A 296 2.51 20.91 -20.16
C ASN A 296 3.56 20.37 -21.15
N TYR A 297 4.47 19.50 -20.67
CA TYR A 297 5.43 18.81 -21.53
C TYR A 297 4.76 17.95 -22.61
N CYS A 298 3.72 17.18 -22.26
CA CYS A 298 2.97 16.38 -23.23
C CYS A 298 2.30 17.25 -24.29
N VAL A 299 1.63 18.32 -23.88
CA VAL A 299 0.95 19.24 -24.80
C VAL A 299 1.95 19.96 -25.72
N GLU A 300 3.03 20.50 -25.15
CA GLU A 300 4.06 21.21 -25.94
C GLU A 300 4.81 20.29 -26.90
N SER A 301 5.00 19.02 -26.54
CA SER A 301 5.70 18.04 -27.38
C SER A 301 4.83 17.50 -28.51
N ASN A 302 3.51 17.52 -28.34
CA ASN A 302 2.52 17.05 -29.34
C ASN A 302 2.26 18.15 -30.41
N LYS A 303 3.26 18.45 -31.21
CA LYS A 303 3.18 19.54 -32.24
C LYS A 303 2.15 19.30 -33.35
N GLU A 304 1.72 18.07 -33.55
CA GLU A 304 0.70 17.72 -34.55
C GLU A 304 -0.72 17.77 -33.96
N GLU A 305 -0.89 18.11 -32.69
CA GLU A 305 -2.16 18.16 -31.98
C GLU A 305 -2.95 16.84 -32.10
N LEU A 306 -2.25 15.71 -32.06
CA LEU A 306 -2.85 14.38 -32.16
C LEU A 306 -3.58 14.02 -30.87
N PRO A 307 -4.59 13.12 -30.93
CA PRO A 307 -5.14 12.52 -29.73
C PRO A 307 -4.05 11.84 -28.90
N PHE A 308 -4.09 11.99 -27.58
CA PHE A 308 -3.17 11.32 -26.68
C PHE A 308 -3.52 9.84 -26.56
N PHE A 309 -2.51 9.01 -26.28
CA PHE A 309 -2.67 7.61 -25.96
C PHE A 309 -1.88 7.24 -24.72
N ILE A 310 -2.53 6.59 -23.78
CA ILE A 310 -1.93 6.09 -22.55
C ILE A 310 -2.22 4.60 -22.35
N ASP A 311 -1.23 3.82 -21.88
CA ASP A 311 -1.34 2.37 -21.74
C ASP A 311 -2.19 1.91 -20.54
N SER A 312 -2.46 2.77 -19.55
CA SER A 312 -3.25 2.46 -18.36
C SER A 312 -3.56 3.73 -17.58
N ILE A 313 -4.69 3.76 -16.85
CA ILE A 313 -5.01 4.75 -15.83
C ILE A 313 -4.73 4.26 -14.40
N GLY A 314 -4.37 2.99 -14.22
CA GLY A 314 -3.96 2.45 -12.93
C GLY A 314 -2.72 3.16 -12.37
N TYR A 315 -2.59 3.24 -11.04
CA TYR A 315 -1.38 3.83 -10.44
C TYR A 315 -0.11 3.07 -10.81
N LYS A 316 -0.26 1.81 -11.21
CA LYS A 316 0.78 0.90 -11.70
C LYS A 316 0.19 0.09 -12.86
N ILE A 317 0.98 -0.13 -13.92
CA ILE A 317 0.53 -0.94 -15.07
C ILE A 317 0.19 -2.36 -14.60
N GLY A 318 -0.96 -2.86 -15.03
CA GLY A 318 -1.47 -4.19 -14.66
C GLY A 318 -2.06 -4.26 -13.25
N CYS A 319 -2.44 -3.13 -12.66
CA CYS A 319 -3.12 -3.05 -11.37
C CYS A 319 -4.53 -2.46 -11.56
N ASP A 320 -5.50 -3.04 -10.86
CA ASP A 320 -6.91 -2.63 -10.84
C ASP A 320 -7.21 -1.39 -9.99
N LEU A 321 -6.19 -0.72 -9.45
CA LEU A 321 -6.35 0.43 -8.57
C LEU A 321 -5.95 1.73 -9.24
N VAL A 322 -6.85 2.69 -9.19
CA VAL A 322 -6.65 4.05 -9.68
C VAL A 322 -6.48 5.09 -8.55
N ILE A 323 -6.48 4.65 -7.30
CA ILE A 323 -6.37 5.53 -6.12
C ILE A 323 -5.12 6.39 -6.24
N GLU A 324 -5.32 7.71 -6.27
CA GLU A 324 -4.26 8.71 -6.45
C GLU A 324 -3.30 8.37 -7.61
N SER A 325 -3.85 7.86 -8.72
CA SER A 325 -3.05 7.52 -9.88
C SER A 325 -2.56 8.77 -10.61
N PRO A 326 -1.23 8.94 -10.78
CA PRO A 326 -0.70 10.04 -11.59
C PRO A 326 -1.09 9.92 -13.08
N ARG A 327 -1.40 8.71 -13.55
CA ARG A 327 -1.85 8.45 -14.92
C ARG A 327 -3.27 8.92 -15.13
N LEU A 328 -4.19 8.54 -14.22
CA LEU A 328 -5.57 9.00 -14.26
C LEU A 328 -5.62 10.53 -14.19
N ARG A 329 -4.89 11.14 -13.27
CA ARG A 329 -4.79 12.58 -13.14
C ARG A 329 -4.35 13.25 -14.44
N LEU A 330 -3.29 12.74 -15.08
CA LEU A 330 -2.83 13.27 -16.37
C LEU A 330 -3.92 13.19 -17.44
N VAL A 331 -4.65 12.07 -17.50
CA VAL A 331 -5.79 11.90 -18.43
C VAL A 331 -6.88 12.94 -18.15
N GLU A 332 -7.32 13.08 -16.91
CA GLU A 332 -8.33 14.08 -16.53
C GLU A 332 -7.89 15.51 -16.85
N ASP A 333 -6.61 15.85 -16.55
CA ASP A 333 -6.09 17.19 -16.81
C ASP A 333 -5.99 17.50 -18.31
N LEU A 334 -5.66 16.53 -19.15
CA LEU A 334 -5.70 16.65 -20.61
C LEU A 334 -7.12 16.80 -21.13
N LEU A 335 -8.09 16.04 -20.58
CA LEU A 335 -9.51 16.12 -20.95
C LEU A 335 -10.12 17.46 -20.54
N LYS A 336 -9.80 17.98 -19.33
CA LYS A 336 -10.22 19.32 -18.87
C LYS A 336 -9.75 20.44 -19.81
N ASP A 337 -8.56 20.27 -20.39
CA ASP A 337 -8.00 21.20 -21.40
C ASP A 337 -8.59 20.97 -22.82
N GLY A 338 -9.52 20.03 -22.98
CA GLY A 338 -10.24 19.77 -24.24
C GLY A 338 -9.51 18.84 -25.22
N HIS A 339 -8.44 18.17 -24.78
CA HIS A 339 -7.74 17.21 -25.60
C HIS A 339 -8.49 15.88 -25.68
N ARG A 340 -8.27 15.15 -26.78
CA ARG A 340 -8.79 13.78 -26.93
C ARG A 340 -7.79 12.77 -26.40
N VAL A 341 -8.26 11.78 -25.63
CA VAL A 341 -7.43 10.76 -25.00
C VAL A 341 -7.96 9.35 -25.29
N TYR A 342 -7.09 8.49 -25.76
CA TYR A 342 -7.31 7.05 -25.83
C TYR A 342 -6.61 6.37 -24.63
N VAL A 343 -7.35 5.56 -23.91
CA VAL A 343 -6.85 4.79 -22.76
C VAL A 343 -6.93 3.31 -23.11
N GLN A 344 -5.80 2.63 -23.06
CA GLN A 344 -5.79 1.15 -23.09
C GLN A 344 -5.84 0.63 -21.66
N GLU A 345 -6.87 -0.15 -21.31
CA GLU A 345 -7.05 -0.62 -19.96
C GLU A 345 -7.60 -2.05 -19.91
N ILE A 346 -7.40 -2.71 -18.75
CA ILE A 346 -8.02 -4.00 -18.45
C ILE A 346 -9.52 -3.82 -18.20
N ASP A 347 -10.32 -4.85 -18.51
CA ASP A 347 -11.79 -4.79 -18.49
C ASP A 347 -12.36 -4.29 -17.15
N ASP A 348 -11.89 -4.79 -16.01
CA ASP A 348 -12.40 -4.43 -14.68
C ASP A 348 -12.25 -2.92 -14.38
N VAL A 349 -11.13 -2.31 -14.78
CA VAL A 349 -10.90 -0.87 -14.61
C VAL A 349 -11.76 -0.05 -15.59
N ILE A 350 -11.95 -0.56 -16.81
CA ILE A 350 -12.79 0.09 -17.82
C ILE A 350 -14.24 0.17 -17.34
N GLU A 351 -14.79 -0.92 -16.79
CA GLU A 351 -16.18 -0.96 -16.31
C GLU A 351 -16.42 0.02 -15.16
N ASP A 352 -15.51 0.10 -14.18
CA ASP A 352 -15.66 0.94 -13.00
C ASP A 352 -15.55 2.45 -13.28
N TYR A 353 -14.70 2.86 -14.26
CA TYR A 353 -14.38 4.28 -14.48
C TYR A 353 -14.83 4.81 -15.85
N ALA A 354 -15.15 3.94 -16.80
CA ALA A 354 -15.55 4.37 -18.15
C ALA A 354 -16.85 5.18 -18.12
N GLU A 355 -17.84 4.76 -17.31
CA GLU A 355 -19.12 5.45 -17.21
C GLU A 355 -18.92 6.86 -16.63
N GLU A 356 -18.17 7.03 -15.56
CA GLU A 356 -17.93 8.32 -14.92
C GLU A 356 -17.19 9.29 -15.85
N LEU A 357 -16.10 8.83 -16.49
CA LEU A 357 -15.33 9.67 -17.41
C LEU A 357 -16.06 9.95 -18.73
N ASP A 358 -16.91 9.03 -19.20
CA ASP A 358 -17.72 9.23 -20.41
C ASP A 358 -18.85 10.24 -20.15
N GLU A 359 -19.48 10.21 -18.97
CA GLU A 359 -20.47 11.22 -18.57
C GLU A 359 -19.87 12.63 -18.53
N ASP A 360 -18.63 12.78 -18.02
CA ASP A 360 -17.99 14.07 -17.84
C ASP A 360 -17.37 14.62 -19.13
N TYR A 361 -16.79 13.76 -20.00
CA TYR A 361 -15.96 14.18 -21.13
C TYR A 361 -16.42 13.68 -22.50
N GLY A 362 -17.40 12.78 -22.56
CA GLY A 362 -18.04 12.29 -23.77
C GLY A 362 -17.06 11.81 -24.84
N ASP A 363 -17.21 12.27 -26.08
CA ASP A 363 -16.38 11.85 -27.23
C ASP A 363 -14.88 12.18 -27.10
N ASN A 364 -14.46 12.93 -26.08
CA ASN A 364 -13.04 13.27 -25.85
C ASN A 364 -12.25 12.13 -25.19
N ILE A 365 -12.90 11.17 -24.55
CA ILE A 365 -12.25 9.97 -24.02
C ILE A 365 -12.71 8.71 -24.75
N LYS A 366 -11.80 7.77 -24.93
CA LYS A 366 -12.13 6.46 -25.48
C LYS A 366 -11.27 5.36 -24.87
N PHE A 367 -11.94 4.41 -24.24
CA PHE A 367 -11.31 3.21 -23.74
C PHE A 367 -11.17 2.17 -24.86
N VAL A 368 -10.01 1.51 -24.92
CA VAL A 368 -9.71 0.44 -25.88
C VAL A 368 -9.02 -0.72 -25.15
N LYS A 369 -9.31 -1.96 -25.57
CA LYS A 369 -8.64 -3.16 -25.03
C LYS A 369 -7.24 -3.35 -25.61
N ALA A 370 -7.06 -2.87 -26.85
CA ALA A 370 -5.77 -2.97 -27.52
C ALA A 370 -5.56 -1.78 -28.46
N ARG A 371 -4.31 -1.34 -28.59
CA ARG A 371 -3.92 -0.21 -29.43
C ARG A 371 -4.33 -0.36 -30.91
N ASN A 372 -4.46 -1.58 -31.43
CA ASN A 372 -4.89 -1.84 -32.81
C ASN A 372 -6.38 -1.51 -33.09
N GLU A 373 -7.17 -1.22 -32.05
CA GLU A 373 -8.54 -0.71 -32.18
C GLU A 373 -8.59 0.77 -32.55
N ILE A 374 -7.47 1.48 -32.39
CA ILE A 374 -7.36 2.90 -32.72
C ILE A 374 -6.99 3.03 -34.21
N HIS A 375 -7.88 3.63 -35.01
CA HIS A 375 -7.74 3.76 -36.46
C HIS A 375 -7.16 5.09 -36.92
N GLU A 376 -6.72 5.94 -35.98
CA GLU A 376 -6.07 7.22 -36.27
C GLU A 376 -4.68 7.30 -35.62
N LYS A 377 -3.86 8.26 -36.08
CA LYS A 377 -2.55 8.52 -35.48
C LYS A 377 -2.75 9.13 -34.09
N THR A 378 -1.99 8.65 -33.10
CA THR A 378 -2.03 9.15 -31.72
C THR A 378 -0.62 9.52 -31.25
N TRP A 379 -0.54 10.45 -30.30
CA TRP A 379 0.67 10.77 -29.58
C TRP A 379 0.73 9.92 -28.29
N ARG A 380 1.72 9.04 -28.21
CA ARG A 380 1.86 8.14 -27.05
C ARG A 380 2.58 8.84 -25.92
N ILE A 381 2.02 8.73 -24.73
CA ILE A 381 2.62 9.21 -23.47
C ILE A 381 3.60 8.10 -23.02
N ASP A 382 4.90 8.31 -23.28
CA ASP A 382 5.99 7.42 -22.86
C ASP A 382 6.84 8.16 -21.80
N LEU A 383 6.55 7.91 -20.48
CA LEU A 383 7.22 8.54 -19.34
C LEU A 383 7.64 7.52 -18.28
#